data_c54f1f7b4c6ecf8508794fb63914c044
#
_entry.id   c54f1f7b4c6ecf8508794fb63914c044
#
_cell.length_a   1.000
_cell.length_b   1.000
_cell.length_c   1.000
_cell.angle_alpha   90.00
_cell.angle_beta   90.00
_cell.angle_gamma   90.00
#
_symmetry.space_group_name_H-M   'P 1'
#
loop_
_entity.id
_entity.type
_entity.pdbx_description
1 polymer ?
#
loop_
_entity_poly.entity_id
_entity_poly.type
_entity_poly.pdbx_seq_one_letter_code
_entity_poly.pdbx_strand_id
1 'polypeptide(L)'
;MIEKAVKEDYSRLQEIWESAVLATHDFLSEEDFEFYKSNLLVYFGYVDLYIYKDESFVIKGFLGVNEEKIEMLFIENESRGLGIGGKLLKFATDYLKLTKVDVNEQNRQALEFYKKFGFRERGRSLLDSDGKEYPIIFLQLD
;
A
#
# COMPACT_ATOMS: atom_id res chain seq x y z
N MET A 1 1.89 11.53 12.74
CA MET A 1 3.30 11.84 12.44
C MET A 1 3.85 10.86 11.43
N ILE A 2 4.46 11.36 10.38
CA ILE A 2 5.03 10.52 9.31
C ILE A 2 6.55 10.69 9.30
N GLU A 3 7.26 9.57 9.32
CA GLU A 3 8.73 9.57 9.28
C GLU A 3 9.26 8.35 8.53
N LYS A 4 10.54 8.35 8.17
CA LYS A 4 11.15 7.21 7.50
C LYS A 4 11.21 6.01 8.42
N ALA A 5 10.95 4.81 7.87
CA ALA A 5 11.08 3.57 8.60
C ALA A 5 12.55 3.20 8.77
N VAL A 6 12.84 2.47 9.83
CA VAL A 6 14.15 1.82 10.05
C VAL A 6 13.94 0.30 10.07
N LYS A 7 15.01 -0.47 9.98
CA LYS A 7 14.90 -1.94 9.91
C LYS A 7 14.16 -2.54 11.11
N GLU A 8 14.31 -1.94 12.26
CA GLU A 8 13.64 -2.38 13.49
C GLU A 8 12.12 -2.29 13.38
N ASP A 9 11.60 -1.50 12.46
CA ASP A 9 10.16 -1.35 12.23
C ASP A 9 9.59 -2.47 11.36
N TYR A 10 10.40 -3.21 10.63
CA TYR A 10 9.93 -4.15 9.61
C TYR A 10 9.00 -5.23 10.14
N SER A 11 9.25 -5.75 11.33
CA SER A 11 8.35 -6.75 11.94
C SER A 11 6.95 -6.20 12.12
N ARG A 12 6.86 -4.95 12.57
CA ARG A 12 5.58 -4.27 12.74
C ARG A 12 4.91 -4.02 11.39
N LEU A 13 5.66 -3.64 10.37
CA LEU A 13 5.12 -3.44 9.04
C LEU A 13 4.57 -4.73 8.44
N GLN A 14 5.20 -5.87 8.72
CA GLN A 14 4.67 -7.17 8.31
C GLN A 14 3.33 -7.46 8.97
N GLU A 15 3.19 -7.16 10.26
CA GLU A 15 1.92 -7.32 10.96
C GLU A 15 0.82 -6.46 10.36
N ILE A 16 1.14 -5.21 10.03
CA ILE A 16 0.20 -4.28 9.41
C ILE A 16 -0.22 -4.79 8.03
N TRP A 17 0.75 -5.20 7.22
CA TRP A 17 0.48 -5.76 5.89
C TRP A 17 -0.46 -6.96 5.99
N GLU A 18 -0.15 -7.90 6.85
CA GLU A 18 -0.96 -9.11 7.03
C GLU A 18 -2.38 -8.77 7.49
N SER A 19 -2.51 -7.90 8.49
CA SER A 19 -3.80 -7.41 8.99
C SER A 19 -4.64 -6.81 7.86
N ALA A 20 -4.04 -5.92 7.07
CA ALA A 20 -4.73 -5.22 5.99
C ALA A 20 -5.11 -6.18 4.86
N VAL A 21 -4.19 -7.04 4.44
CA VAL A 21 -4.42 -7.96 3.31
C VAL A 21 -5.48 -8.99 3.66
N LEU A 22 -5.44 -9.58 4.85
CA LEU A 22 -6.44 -10.55 5.28
C LEU A 22 -7.84 -9.93 5.32
N ALA A 23 -7.94 -8.64 5.62
CA ALA A 23 -9.22 -7.95 5.71
C ALA A 23 -9.78 -7.51 4.34
N THR A 24 -8.93 -7.29 3.33
CA THR A 24 -9.32 -6.64 2.07
C THR A 24 -9.07 -7.47 0.82
N HIS A 25 -8.22 -8.49 0.88
CA HIS A 25 -7.80 -9.28 -0.27
C HIS A 25 -8.37 -10.70 -0.20
N ASP A 26 -9.67 -10.83 -0.02
CA ASP A 26 -10.37 -12.12 0.06
C ASP A 26 -10.30 -12.92 -1.25
N PHE A 27 -9.92 -12.26 -2.36
CA PHE A 27 -9.74 -12.89 -3.65
C PHE A 27 -8.42 -13.66 -3.78
N LEU A 28 -7.47 -13.48 -2.85
CA LEU A 28 -6.20 -14.21 -2.88
C LEU A 28 -6.41 -15.64 -2.39
N SER A 29 -5.79 -16.61 -3.09
CA SER A 29 -5.68 -17.96 -2.58
C SER A 29 -4.74 -17.98 -1.39
N GLU A 30 -4.88 -19.00 -0.54
CA GLU A 30 -3.96 -19.18 0.61
C GLU A 30 -2.52 -19.33 0.14
N GLU A 31 -2.31 -20.06 -0.95
CA GLU A 31 -0.98 -20.24 -1.54
C GLU A 31 -0.37 -18.92 -2.00
N ASP A 32 -1.13 -18.08 -2.67
CA ASP A 32 -0.65 -16.78 -3.13
C ASP A 32 -0.41 -15.83 -1.97
N PHE A 33 -1.26 -15.85 -0.95
CA PHE A 33 -1.05 -15.06 0.26
C PHE A 33 0.30 -15.43 0.90
N GLU A 34 0.57 -16.71 1.06
CA GLU A 34 1.83 -17.18 1.64
C GLU A 34 3.04 -16.81 0.77
N PHE A 35 2.87 -16.85 -0.55
CA PHE A 35 3.91 -16.42 -1.49
C PHE A 35 4.28 -14.95 -1.24
N TYR A 36 3.29 -14.06 -1.22
CA TYR A 36 3.54 -12.63 -1.00
C TYR A 36 4.12 -12.36 0.38
N LYS A 37 3.59 -13.03 1.40
CA LYS A 37 4.09 -12.90 2.77
C LYS A 37 5.55 -13.30 2.87
N SER A 38 5.94 -14.42 2.23
CA SER A 38 7.32 -14.91 2.24
C SER A 38 8.29 -13.96 1.55
N ASN A 39 7.81 -13.16 0.60
CA ASN A 39 8.64 -12.24 -0.17
C ASN A 39 8.59 -10.79 0.33
N LEU A 40 7.81 -10.53 1.38
CA LEU A 40 7.55 -9.15 1.81
C LEU A 40 8.82 -8.39 2.19
N LEU A 41 9.73 -9.02 2.93
CA LEU A 41 11.01 -8.38 3.31
C LEU A 41 11.86 -8.05 2.08
N VAL A 42 11.81 -8.89 1.05
CA VAL A 42 12.51 -8.62 -0.22
C VAL A 42 11.91 -7.38 -0.87
N TYR A 43 10.57 -7.29 -0.91
CA TYR A 43 9.89 -6.11 -1.48
C TYR A 43 10.23 -4.85 -0.71
N PHE A 44 10.34 -4.91 0.61
CA PHE A 44 10.75 -3.76 1.43
C PHE A 44 12.12 -3.21 1.00
N GLY A 45 13.00 -4.07 0.52
CA GLY A 45 14.32 -3.67 0.06
C GLY A 45 14.33 -2.87 -1.25
N TYR A 46 13.22 -2.88 -2.00
CA TYR A 46 13.12 -2.19 -3.28
C TYR A 46 12.39 -0.85 -3.20
N VAL A 47 11.91 -0.47 -2.03
CA VAL A 47 11.12 0.76 -1.86
C VAL A 47 11.67 1.61 -0.72
N ASP A 48 11.31 2.89 -0.73
CA ASP A 48 11.52 3.78 0.40
C ASP A 48 10.27 3.70 1.28
N LEU A 49 10.46 3.37 2.54
CA LEU A 49 9.37 3.15 3.48
C LEU A 49 9.20 4.32 4.44
N TYR A 50 7.96 4.76 4.58
CA TYR A 50 7.55 5.81 5.53
C TYR A 50 6.47 5.24 6.42
N ILE A 51 6.51 5.62 7.70
CA ILE A 51 5.56 5.09 8.69
C ILE A 51 4.72 6.22 9.25
N TYR A 52 3.47 5.87 9.61
CA TYR A 52 2.60 6.75 10.36
C TYR A 52 2.50 6.25 11.79
N LYS A 53 2.85 7.11 12.74
CA LYS A 53 2.71 6.84 14.19
C LYS A 53 1.58 7.66 14.76
N ASP A 54 0.79 7.05 15.64
CA ASP A 54 -0.25 7.76 16.38
C ASP A 54 0.36 8.57 17.54
N GLU A 55 -0.50 9.16 18.36
CA GLU A 55 -0.08 9.98 19.50
C GLU A 55 0.68 9.20 20.57
N SER A 56 0.50 7.89 20.61
CA SER A 56 1.22 6.98 21.53
C SER A 56 2.49 6.41 20.92
N PHE A 57 2.93 6.92 19.76
CA PHE A 57 4.11 6.48 19.02
C PHE A 57 3.99 5.03 18.51
N VAL A 58 2.77 4.55 18.31
CA VAL A 58 2.51 3.22 17.74
C VAL A 58 2.33 3.36 16.24
N ILE A 59 3.03 2.51 15.47
CA ILE A 59 2.90 2.50 14.01
C ILE A 59 1.54 1.90 13.64
N LYS A 60 0.75 2.65 12.86
CA LYS A 60 -0.60 2.27 12.45
C LYS A 60 -0.75 2.08 10.94
N GLY A 61 0.22 2.52 10.17
CA GLY A 61 0.20 2.39 8.72
C GLY A 61 1.56 2.69 8.13
N PHE A 62 1.74 2.33 6.86
CA PHE A 62 2.98 2.62 6.18
C PHE A 62 2.77 2.84 4.68
N LEU A 63 3.74 3.52 4.08
CA LEU A 63 3.80 3.86 2.67
C LEU A 63 5.14 3.39 2.12
N GLY A 64 5.12 2.67 1.01
CA GLY A 64 6.33 2.29 0.28
C GLY A 64 6.29 2.91 -1.09
N VAL A 65 7.36 3.59 -1.48
CA VAL A 65 7.41 4.32 -2.75
C VAL A 65 8.73 4.06 -3.48
N ASN A 66 8.70 4.23 -4.79
CA ASN A 66 9.92 4.34 -5.58
C ASN A 66 9.96 5.74 -6.21
N GLU A 67 10.89 5.98 -7.14
CA GLU A 67 11.03 7.30 -7.75
C GLU A 67 9.83 7.73 -8.60
N GLU A 68 9.02 6.77 -9.07
CA GLU A 68 7.94 7.04 -10.01
C GLU A 68 6.55 6.91 -9.42
N LYS A 69 6.37 6.01 -8.44
CA LYS A 69 5.02 5.68 -7.99
C LYS A 69 4.95 5.17 -6.56
N ILE A 70 3.71 5.16 -6.07
CA ILE A 70 3.37 4.54 -4.80
C ILE A 70 3.28 3.03 -5.03
N GLU A 71 4.08 2.26 -4.30
CA GLU A 71 4.12 0.80 -4.40
C GLU A 71 3.30 0.11 -3.32
N MET A 72 3.28 0.69 -2.11
CA MET A 72 2.59 0.11 -0.96
C MET A 72 1.92 1.21 -0.15
N LEU A 73 0.70 0.95 0.28
CA LEU A 73 -0.02 1.81 1.22
C LEU A 73 -0.95 0.91 2.03
N PHE A 74 -0.56 0.64 3.26
CA PHE A 74 -1.31 -0.28 4.12
C PHE A 74 -1.55 0.33 5.49
N ILE A 75 -2.78 0.14 5.99
CA ILE A 75 -3.22 0.62 7.30
C ILE A 75 -3.65 -0.60 8.11
N GLU A 76 -3.24 -0.67 9.37
CA GLU A 76 -3.72 -1.70 10.28
C GLU A 76 -5.25 -1.75 10.24
N ASN A 77 -5.83 -2.94 10.11
CA ASN A 77 -7.26 -3.07 9.91
C ASN A 77 -8.10 -2.36 10.99
N GLU A 78 -7.70 -2.49 12.25
CA GLU A 78 -8.43 -1.87 13.37
C GLU A 78 -8.31 -0.34 13.38
N SER A 79 -7.39 0.22 12.63
CA SER A 79 -7.15 1.67 12.57
C SER A 79 -7.75 2.32 11.31
N ARG A 80 -8.50 1.58 10.52
CA ARG A 80 -9.16 2.11 9.33
C ARG A 80 -10.27 3.09 9.71
N GLY A 81 -10.54 4.04 8.82
CA GLY A 81 -11.55 5.05 9.07
C GLY A 81 -11.09 6.23 9.91
N LEU A 82 -9.82 6.28 10.29
CA LEU A 82 -9.26 7.37 11.11
C LEU A 82 -8.49 8.41 10.28
N GLY A 83 -8.53 8.29 8.95
CA GLY A 83 -7.89 9.25 8.06
C GLY A 83 -6.39 9.03 7.85
N ILE A 84 -5.82 7.92 8.35
CA ILE A 84 -4.39 7.63 8.24
C ILE A 84 -3.98 7.42 6.79
N GLY A 85 -4.77 6.66 6.02
CA GLY A 85 -4.51 6.43 4.60
C GLY A 85 -4.46 7.72 3.80
N GLY A 86 -5.41 8.63 4.07
CA GLY A 86 -5.44 9.94 3.42
C GLY A 86 -4.21 10.79 3.76
N LYS A 87 -3.76 10.74 5.00
CA LYS A 87 -2.56 11.48 5.43
C LYS A 87 -1.31 10.95 4.75
N LEU A 88 -1.15 9.62 4.66
CA LEU A 88 -0.03 9.00 3.98
C LEU A 88 -0.07 9.27 2.48
N LEU A 89 -1.24 9.20 1.87
CA LEU A 89 -1.40 9.49 0.44
C LEU A 89 -1.07 10.96 0.15
N LYS A 90 -1.56 11.88 0.98
CA LYS A 90 -1.25 13.30 0.82
C LYS A 90 0.24 13.58 0.97
N PHE A 91 0.91 12.90 1.88
CA PHE A 91 2.37 12.97 2.00
C PHE A 91 3.04 12.54 0.69
N ALA A 92 2.58 11.44 0.10
CA ALA A 92 3.14 10.94 -1.16
C ALA A 92 2.94 11.93 -2.31
N THR A 93 1.74 12.51 -2.43
CA THR A 93 1.43 13.42 -3.54
C THR A 93 2.00 14.82 -3.33
N ASP A 94 1.86 15.39 -2.15
CA ASP A 94 2.23 16.78 -1.90
C ASP A 94 3.71 16.94 -1.58
N TYR A 95 4.27 16.03 -0.78
CA TYR A 95 5.66 16.13 -0.37
C TYR A 95 6.61 15.38 -1.29
N LEU A 96 6.28 14.13 -1.64
CA LEU A 96 7.12 13.30 -2.50
C LEU A 96 6.84 13.52 -3.99
N LYS A 97 5.76 14.24 -4.33
CA LYS A 97 5.39 14.59 -5.72
C LYS A 97 5.11 13.35 -6.59
N LEU A 98 4.58 12.31 -5.99
CA LEU A 98 4.21 11.09 -6.72
C LEU A 98 2.78 11.17 -7.22
N THR A 99 2.56 10.72 -8.45
CA THR A 99 1.25 10.84 -9.10
C THR A 99 0.71 9.51 -9.63
N LYS A 100 1.43 8.41 -9.42
CA LYS A 100 1.05 7.11 -9.97
C LYS A 100 0.93 6.05 -8.88
N VAL A 101 -0.05 5.15 -9.04
CA VAL A 101 -0.21 3.98 -8.19
C VAL A 101 -0.84 2.85 -9.00
N ASP A 102 -0.39 1.62 -8.74
CA ASP A 102 -0.96 0.43 -9.34
C ASP A 102 -1.82 -0.26 -8.28
N VAL A 103 -3.06 -0.62 -8.63
CA VAL A 103 -4.02 -1.17 -7.68
C VAL A 103 -4.60 -2.46 -8.23
N ASN A 104 -4.69 -3.49 -7.40
CA ASN A 104 -5.36 -4.73 -7.78
C ASN A 104 -6.84 -4.42 -8.10
N GLU A 105 -7.29 -4.83 -9.28
CA GLU A 105 -8.65 -4.56 -9.75
C GLU A 105 -9.71 -5.09 -8.79
N GLN A 106 -9.44 -6.18 -8.11
CA GLN A 106 -10.38 -6.81 -7.18
C GLN A 106 -10.42 -6.14 -5.82
N ASN A 107 -9.47 -5.26 -5.54
CA ASN A 107 -9.47 -4.44 -4.32
C ASN A 107 -10.27 -3.16 -4.56
N ARG A 108 -11.59 -3.27 -4.51
CA ARG A 108 -12.50 -2.16 -4.80
C ARG A 108 -12.38 -1.01 -3.82
N GLN A 109 -12.11 -1.30 -2.56
CA GLN A 109 -11.96 -0.25 -1.55
C GLN A 109 -10.78 0.66 -1.87
N ALA A 110 -9.65 0.08 -2.29
CA ALA A 110 -8.48 0.84 -2.68
C ALA A 110 -8.76 1.67 -3.93
N LEU A 111 -9.42 1.08 -4.94
CA LEU A 111 -9.78 1.80 -6.15
C LEU A 111 -10.65 3.02 -5.83
N GLU A 112 -11.67 2.86 -5.02
CA GLU A 112 -12.54 3.96 -4.61
C GLU A 112 -11.79 5.02 -3.81
N PHE A 113 -10.90 4.60 -2.93
CA PHE A 113 -10.09 5.49 -2.13
C PHE A 113 -9.22 6.40 -3.02
N TYR A 114 -8.49 5.81 -3.96
CA TYR A 114 -7.65 6.60 -4.85
C TYR A 114 -8.46 7.48 -5.79
N LYS A 115 -9.59 6.98 -6.31
CA LYS A 115 -10.47 7.77 -7.19
C LYS A 115 -11.07 8.97 -6.47
N LYS A 116 -11.47 8.82 -5.22
CA LYS A 116 -11.96 9.94 -4.40
C LYS A 116 -10.88 11.00 -4.21
N PHE A 117 -9.63 10.60 -4.16
CA PHE A 117 -8.49 11.50 -4.01
C PHE A 117 -8.14 12.24 -5.30
N GLY A 118 -8.73 11.82 -6.43
CA GLY A 118 -8.52 12.45 -7.72
C GLY A 118 -7.77 11.60 -8.74
N PHE A 119 -7.35 10.40 -8.38
CA PHE A 119 -6.67 9.51 -9.31
C PHE A 119 -7.64 8.99 -10.35
N ARG A 120 -7.13 8.80 -11.58
CA ARG A 120 -7.91 8.31 -12.71
C ARG A 120 -7.24 7.11 -13.35
N GLU A 121 -8.04 6.19 -13.87
CA GLU A 121 -7.55 5.01 -14.56
C GLU A 121 -6.86 5.41 -15.86
N ARG A 122 -5.65 4.87 -16.08
CA ARG A 122 -4.85 5.13 -17.29
C ARG A 122 -4.49 3.86 -18.04
N GLY A 123 -4.68 2.69 -17.45
CA GLY A 123 -4.38 1.43 -18.10
C GLY A 123 -4.68 0.25 -17.20
N ARG A 124 -4.44 -0.93 -17.73
CA ARG A 124 -4.75 -2.18 -17.06
C ARG A 124 -3.79 -3.28 -17.52
N SER A 125 -3.37 -4.13 -16.60
CA SER A 125 -2.62 -5.35 -16.90
C SER A 125 -3.43 -6.54 -16.46
N LEU A 126 -3.40 -7.64 -17.22
CA LEU A 126 -4.08 -8.88 -16.83
C LEU A 126 -3.35 -9.64 -15.73
N LEU A 127 -2.05 -9.37 -15.58
CA LEU A 127 -1.20 -10.03 -14.61
C LEU A 127 -0.57 -9.01 -13.68
N ASP A 128 -0.28 -9.41 -12.45
CA ASP A 128 0.47 -8.57 -11.51
C ASP A 128 1.98 -8.61 -11.84
N SER A 129 2.79 -7.91 -11.05
CA SER A 129 4.24 -7.82 -11.28
C SER A 129 4.97 -9.14 -11.07
N ASP A 130 4.35 -10.11 -10.40
CA ASP A 130 4.89 -11.45 -10.19
C ASP A 130 4.38 -12.46 -11.23
N GLY A 131 3.63 -11.98 -12.23
CA GLY A 131 3.09 -12.82 -13.29
C GLY A 131 1.87 -13.64 -12.90
N LYS A 132 1.25 -13.35 -11.77
CA LYS A 132 0.04 -14.04 -11.32
C LYS A 132 -1.20 -13.41 -11.92
N GLU A 133 -2.27 -14.19 -12.02
CA GLU A 133 -3.53 -13.78 -12.67
C GLU A 133 -4.39 -12.87 -11.78
N TYR A 134 -3.81 -11.79 -11.29
CA TYR A 134 -4.51 -10.73 -10.57
C TYR A 134 -4.41 -9.45 -11.38
N PRO A 135 -5.50 -9.02 -12.05
CA PRO A 135 -5.46 -7.82 -12.86
C PRO A 135 -5.13 -6.57 -12.06
N ILE A 136 -4.35 -5.70 -12.66
CA ILE A 136 -3.89 -4.46 -12.04
C ILE A 136 -4.43 -3.28 -12.84
N ILE A 137 -4.97 -2.29 -12.14
CA ILE A 137 -5.40 -1.02 -12.71
C ILE A 137 -4.31 0.01 -12.44
N PHE A 138 -3.86 0.68 -13.50
CA PHE A 138 -2.89 1.76 -13.39
C PHE A 138 -3.63 3.07 -13.20
N LEU A 139 -3.40 3.72 -12.06
CA LEU A 139 -4.04 5.00 -11.73
C LEU A 139 -3.02 6.12 -11.75
N GLN A 140 -3.48 7.31 -12.13
CA GLN A 140 -2.64 8.50 -12.16
C GLN A 140 -3.42 9.73 -11.70
N LEU A 141 -2.75 10.56 -10.91
CA LEU A 141 -3.25 11.86 -10.49
C LEU A 141 -2.78 12.91 -11.49
N ASP A 142 -3.71 13.70 -11.99
CA ASP A 142 -3.42 14.76 -12.97
C ASP A 142 -2.85 16.01 -12.31
#